data_578a6276ff0e3a6e3af84f402086b3be
#
_entry.id   578a6276ff0e3a6e3af84f402086b3be
#
_cell.length_a   1.000
_cell.length_b   1.000
_cell.length_c   1.000
_cell.angle_alpha   90.00
_cell.angle_beta   90.00
_cell.angle_gamma   90.00
#
_symmetry.space_group_name_H-M   'P 1'
#
loop_
_entity.id
_entity.type
_entity.pdbx_description
1 polymer ?
#
loop_
_entity_poly.entity_id
_entity_poly.type
_entity_poly.pdbx_seq_one_letter_code
_entity_poly.pdbx_strand_id
1 'polypeptide(L)'
;VSDAPENEEDGFDELEFMPNFIPLPAEFHSFTEEGPFTKCTLCEEPLLEDGTPYLIHKAFHRSEVIFEYAMCLPCRAKMQEELSTESLERINQYMDQFHIEDRNEQLLEEYGTEVAPWISHCLISGKPIEGEDEYHYYAFCDGPDLVFNGLPMALAGGVDEELNELLSQKTRDRLDGF
;
A
#
# COMPACT_ATOMS: atom_id res chain seq x y z
N VAL A 1 -0.09 30.56 -49.47
CA VAL A 1 -0.55 29.29 -48.90
C VAL A 1 0.27 29.05 -47.65
N SER A 2 -0.25 29.35 -46.51
CA SER A 2 0.35 29.07 -45.21
C SER A 2 -0.14 27.73 -44.73
N ASP A 3 0.72 26.74 -44.80
CA ASP A 3 0.55 25.51 -44.06
C ASP A 3 0.82 25.79 -42.60
N ALA A 4 -0.22 25.85 -41.79
CA ALA A 4 -0.08 25.79 -40.36
C ALA A 4 0.37 24.36 -39.99
N PRO A 5 1.39 24.17 -39.15
CA PRO A 5 1.68 22.86 -38.65
C PRO A 5 0.49 22.43 -37.79
N GLU A 6 -0.14 21.33 -38.20
CA GLU A 6 -1.08 20.65 -37.32
C GLU A 6 -0.31 20.23 -36.07
N ASN A 7 -0.66 20.80 -34.94
CA ASN A 7 -0.26 20.30 -33.65
C ASN A 7 -0.86 18.89 -33.52
N GLU A 8 -0.07 17.89 -33.85
CA GLU A 8 -0.29 16.58 -33.30
C GLU A 8 0.00 16.70 -31.80
N GLU A 9 -1.03 17.04 -31.06
CA GLU A 9 -1.02 16.89 -29.62
C GLU A 9 -0.79 15.41 -29.34
N ASP A 10 0.39 15.11 -28.86
CA ASP A 10 0.79 13.79 -28.41
C ASP A 10 -0.15 13.30 -27.31
N GLY A 11 -1.24 12.63 -27.70
CA GLY A 11 -2.11 11.92 -26.78
C GLY A 11 -1.46 10.69 -26.15
N PHE A 12 -0.15 10.55 -26.30
CA PHE A 12 0.62 9.42 -25.77
C PHE A 12 1.07 9.59 -24.32
N ASP A 13 1.25 10.83 -23.86
CA ASP A 13 1.84 11.07 -22.53
C ASP A 13 0.87 10.83 -21.37
N GLU A 14 -0.44 10.96 -21.59
CA GLU A 14 -1.42 10.71 -20.52
C GLU A 14 -1.60 9.22 -20.19
N LEU A 15 -1.33 8.32 -21.14
CA LEU A 15 -1.43 6.88 -20.91
C LEU A 15 -0.23 6.29 -20.15
N GLU A 16 0.94 6.93 -20.23
CA GLU A 16 2.13 6.49 -19.49
C GLU A 16 2.04 6.79 -17.99
N PHE A 17 1.24 7.77 -17.59
CA PHE A 17 1.05 8.14 -16.19
C PHE A 17 -0.15 7.48 -15.51
N MET A 18 -0.96 6.69 -16.23
CA MET A 18 -2.06 5.96 -15.60
C MET A 18 -1.52 4.80 -14.77
N PRO A 19 -1.82 4.73 -13.47
CA PRO A 19 -1.39 3.60 -12.66
C PRO A 19 -2.02 2.31 -13.18
N ASN A 20 -1.25 1.22 -13.17
CA ASN A 20 -1.78 -0.10 -13.47
C ASN A 20 -2.73 -0.54 -12.37
N PHE A 21 -3.86 -1.10 -12.73
CA PHE A 21 -4.87 -1.56 -11.78
C PHE A 21 -5.58 -2.81 -12.27
N ILE A 22 -6.10 -3.59 -11.33
CA ILE A 22 -6.91 -4.79 -11.57
C ILE A 22 -8.06 -4.81 -10.55
N PRO A 23 -9.14 -5.56 -10.80
CA PRO A 23 -10.12 -5.83 -9.76
C PRO A 23 -9.45 -6.39 -8.49
N LEU A 24 -9.91 -5.98 -7.32
CA LEU A 24 -9.31 -6.39 -6.05
C LEU A 24 -9.30 -7.92 -5.92
N PRO A 25 -8.11 -8.56 -5.85
CA PRO A 25 -8.03 -10.01 -5.72
C PRO A 25 -8.38 -10.50 -4.31
N ALA A 26 -8.69 -11.78 -4.20
CA ALA A 26 -9.14 -12.42 -2.96
C ALA A 26 -8.15 -12.30 -1.80
N GLU A 27 -6.84 -12.20 -2.08
CA GLU A 27 -5.79 -12.01 -1.07
C GLU A 27 -5.99 -10.75 -0.22
N PHE A 28 -6.68 -9.76 -0.77
CA PHE A 28 -6.96 -8.48 -0.11
C PHE A 28 -8.43 -8.30 0.29
N HIS A 29 -9.24 -9.33 0.17
CA HIS A 29 -10.62 -9.29 0.68
C HIS A 29 -10.64 -9.28 2.21
N SER A 30 -11.70 -8.67 2.75
CA SER A 30 -11.97 -8.73 4.19
C SER A 30 -12.36 -10.14 4.60
N PHE A 31 -11.72 -10.65 5.63
CA PHE A 31 -12.13 -11.92 6.26
C PHE A 31 -13.51 -11.81 6.89
N THR A 32 -13.81 -10.69 7.54
CA THR A 32 -15.07 -10.45 8.25
C THR A 32 -16.24 -10.26 7.29
N GLU A 33 -16.05 -9.52 6.19
CA GLU A 33 -17.09 -9.24 5.20
C GLU A 33 -17.22 -10.35 4.15
N GLU A 34 -16.27 -11.28 4.10
CA GLU A 34 -16.19 -12.35 3.10
C GLU A 34 -16.19 -11.85 1.65
N GLY A 35 -15.59 -10.70 1.43
CA GLY A 35 -15.49 -10.01 0.14
C GLY A 35 -14.67 -8.72 0.27
N PRO A 36 -14.74 -7.80 -0.70
CA PRO A 36 -14.06 -6.53 -0.60
C PRO A 36 -14.46 -5.75 0.65
N PHE A 37 -13.55 -4.94 1.19
CA PHE A 37 -13.89 -3.98 2.23
C PHE A 37 -14.89 -2.95 1.69
N THR A 38 -16.06 -2.85 2.28
CA THR A 38 -17.13 -1.96 1.80
C THR A 38 -17.03 -0.55 2.37
N LYS A 39 -16.36 -0.39 3.51
CA LYS A 39 -16.25 0.89 4.21
C LYS A 39 -14.91 1.05 4.94
N CYS A 40 -14.50 2.30 5.13
CA CYS A 40 -13.35 2.63 5.96
C CYS A 40 -13.56 2.13 7.40
N THR A 41 -12.57 1.44 7.94
CA THR A 41 -12.62 0.89 9.30
C THR A 41 -12.75 1.99 10.37
N LEU A 42 -12.22 3.19 10.10
CA LEU A 42 -12.20 4.30 11.07
C LEU A 42 -13.40 5.23 10.97
N CYS A 43 -13.75 5.69 9.76
CA CYS A 43 -14.82 6.70 9.59
C CYS A 43 -16.11 6.15 8.97
N GLU A 44 -16.12 4.89 8.56
CA GLU A 44 -17.25 4.19 7.96
C GLU A 44 -17.72 4.73 6.60
N GLU A 45 -16.96 5.64 5.97
CA GLU A 45 -17.24 6.10 4.60
C GLU A 45 -17.12 4.95 3.59
N PRO A 46 -18.01 4.92 2.56
CA PRO A 46 -17.96 3.89 1.52
C PRO A 46 -16.63 3.88 0.76
N LEU A 47 -16.10 2.71 0.45
CA LEU A 47 -14.82 2.55 -0.24
C LEU A 47 -14.96 2.08 -1.69
N LEU A 48 -16.06 1.48 -2.09
CA LEU A 48 -16.19 0.82 -3.39
C LEU A 48 -16.66 1.74 -4.52
N GLU A 49 -16.85 3.01 -4.24
CA GLU A 49 -17.15 4.01 -5.27
C GLU A 49 -15.87 4.38 -6.04
N ASP A 50 -15.99 4.55 -7.36
CA ASP A 50 -14.90 5.03 -8.21
C ASP A 50 -14.36 6.37 -7.70
N GLY A 51 -13.03 6.52 -7.73
CA GLY A 51 -12.39 7.73 -7.25
C GLY A 51 -12.26 7.81 -5.72
N THR A 52 -12.36 6.68 -5.02
CA THR A 52 -12.18 6.59 -3.57
C THR A 52 -10.89 5.85 -3.24
N PRO A 53 -9.75 6.57 -3.04
CA PRO A 53 -8.48 5.93 -2.70
C PRO A 53 -8.44 5.51 -1.22
N TYR A 54 -7.91 4.32 -0.97
CA TYR A 54 -7.74 3.78 0.37
C TYR A 54 -6.61 2.76 0.44
N LEU A 55 -6.20 2.44 1.67
CA LEU A 55 -5.17 1.45 1.97
C LEU A 55 -5.78 0.25 2.67
N ILE A 56 -5.26 -0.93 2.37
CA ILE A 56 -5.56 -2.17 3.09
C ILE A 56 -4.30 -2.64 3.80
N HIS A 57 -4.46 -3.06 5.04
CA HIS A 57 -3.45 -3.76 5.81
C HIS A 57 -4.07 -5.03 6.39
N LYS A 58 -3.40 -6.16 6.17
CA LYS A 58 -3.80 -7.47 6.72
C LYS A 58 -2.61 -8.08 7.42
N ALA A 59 -2.78 -8.45 8.68
CA ALA A 59 -1.78 -9.16 9.46
C ALA A 59 -2.21 -10.63 9.64
N PHE A 60 -1.24 -11.52 9.46
CA PHE A 60 -1.44 -12.97 9.52
C PHE A 60 -0.55 -13.61 10.57
N HIS A 61 -1.07 -14.62 11.25
CA HIS A 61 -0.32 -15.54 12.09
C HIS A 61 -0.68 -16.97 11.68
N ARG A 62 0.31 -17.74 11.23
CA ARG A 62 0.12 -19.10 10.70
C ARG A 62 -1.00 -19.20 9.66
N SER A 63 -1.00 -18.26 8.74
CA SER A 63 -1.99 -18.13 7.66
C SER A 63 -3.42 -17.74 8.10
N GLU A 64 -3.63 -17.45 9.36
CA GLU A 64 -4.90 -16.92 9.88
C GLU A 64 -4.82 -15.40 10.00
N VAL A 65 -5.89 -14.71 9.59
CA VAL A 65 -5.99 -13.25 9.75
C VAL A 65 -6.17 -12.93 11.23
N ILE A 66 -5.20 -12.22 11.82
CA ILE A 66 -5.27 -11.77 13.21
C ILE A 66 -5.70 -10.32 13.33
N PHE A 67 -5.51 -9.55 12.29
CA PHE A 67 -5.85 -8.13 12.25
C PHE A 67 -5.98 -7.68 10.80
N GLU A 68 -6.97 -6.86 10.51
CA GLU A 68 -7.12 -6.23 9.20
C GLU A 68 -7.85 -4.89 9.30
N TYR A 69 -7.52 -3.98 8.40
CA TYR A 69 -8.28 -2.75 8.22
C TYR A 69 -8.19 -2.23 6.78
N ALA A 70 -9.18 -1.46 6.40
CA ALA A 70 -9.13 -0.59 5.23
C ALA A 70 -9.30 0.87 5.68
N MET A 71 -8.45 1.74 5.20
CA MET A 71 -8.38 3.13 5.66
C MET A 71 -8.40 4.09 4.47
N CYS A 72 -9.39 4.97 4.40
CA CYS A 72 -9.43 6.03 3.41
C CYS A 72 -8.29 7.03 3.60
N LEU A 73 -7.90 7.74 2.53
CA LEU A 73 -6.79 8.69 2.61
C LEU A 73 -7.00 9.82 3.61
N PRO A 74 -8.20 10.40 3.79
CA PRO A 74 -8.42 11.38 4.85
C PRO A 74 -8.12 10.86 6.26
N CYS A 75 -8.50 9.62 6.57
CA CYS A 75 -8.16 8.99 7.85
C CYS A 75 -6.67 8.73 7.99
N ARG A 76 -6.01 8.30 6.91
CA ARG A 76 -4.55 8.15 6.89
C ARG A 76 -3.84 9.47 7.17
N ALA A 77 -4.30 10.57 6.56
CA ALA A 77 -3.73 11.89 6.78
C ALA A 77 -3.84 12.30 8.25
N LYS A 78 -4.98 12.05 8.90
CA LYS A 78 -5.16 12.29 10.34
C LYS A 78 -4.20 11.47 11.19
N MET A 79 -3.96 10.22 10.85
CA MET A 79 -2.99 9.38 11.56
C MET A 79 -1.56 9.89 11.37
N GLN A 80 -1.20 10.37 10.19
CA GLN A 80 0.12 10.97 9.95
C GLN A 80 0.34 12.24 10.77
N GLU A 81 -0.69 13.04 11.01
CA GLU A 81 -0.63 14.24 11.87
C GLU A 81 -0.27 13.89 13.33
N GLU A 82 -0.58 12.67 13.78
CA GLU A 82 -0.20 12.18 15.10
C GLU A 82 1.28 11.83 15.22
N LEU A 83 1.96 11.62 14.09
CA LEU A 83 3.39 11.36 14.05
C LEU A 83 4.18 12.66 14.17
N SER A 84 5.26 12.65 14.96
CA SER A 84 6.18 13.79 15.00
C SER A 84 6.93 13.94 13.67
N THR A 85 7.38 15.15 13.37
CA THR A 85 8.23 15.42 12.19
C THR A 85 9.48 14.55 12.20
N GLU A 86 10.09 14.38 13.38
CA GLU A 86 11.25 13.50 13.58
C GLU A 86 10.95 12.04 13.21
N SER A 87 9.82 11.50 13.65
CA SER A 87 9.39 10.14 13.30
C SER A 87 9.17 9.98 11.81
N LEU A 88 8.50 10.93 11.16
CA LEU A 88 8.27 10.91 9.71
C LEU A 88 9.57 10.94 8.91
N GLU A 89 10.52 11.78 9.30
CA GLU A 89 11.83 11.85 8.66
C GLU A 89 12.61 10.54 8.80
N ARG A 90 12.60 9.93 9.98
CA ARG A 90 13.27 8.64 10.22
C ARG A 90 12.64 7.52 9.40
N ILE A 91 11.32 7.44 9.34
CA ILE A 91 10.60 6.44 8.55
C ILE A 91 10.91 6.63 7.06
N ASN A 92 10.86 7.86 6.55
CA ASN A 92 11.16 8.15 5.15
C ASN A 92 12.59 7.79 4.79
N GLN A 93 13.58 8.15 5.61
CA GLN A 93 14.98 7.78 5.40
C GLN A 93 15.19 6.26 5.41
N TYR A 94 14.52 5.56 6.30
CA TYR A 94 14.56 4.11 6.36
C TYR A 94 13.95 3.46 5.11
N MET A 95 12.80 3.94 4.67
CA MET A 95 12.12 3.41 3.49
C MET A 95 12.86 3.72 2.17
N ASP A 96 13.58 4.82 2.10
CA ASP A 96 14.37 5.20 0.91
C ASP A 96 15.43 4.16 0.55
N GLN A 97 15.92 3.38 1.52
CA GLN A 97 16.92 2.32 1.30
C GLN A 97 16.40 1.18 0.41
N PHE A 98 15.11 1.00 0.33
CA PHE A 98 14.50 -0.14 -0.37
C PHE A 98 14.12 0.15 -1.82
N HIS A 99 14.33 1.37 -2.31
CA HIS A 99 14.10 1.77 -3.70
C HIS A 99 12.76 1.25 -4.26
N ILE A 100 11.68 1.60 -3.58
CA ILE A 100 10.33 1.08 -3.87
C ILE A 100 9.91 1.37 -5.32
N GLU A 101 10.27 2.52 -5.86
CA GLU A 101 9.97 2.89 -7.24
C GLU A 101 10.67 1.96 -8.24
N ASP A 102 11.96 1.68 -8.05
CA ASP A 102 12.73 0.75 -8.88
C ASP A 102 12.17 -0.67 -8.82
N ARG A 103 11.79 -1.11 -7.61
CA ARG A 103 11.11 -2.39 -7.40
C ARG A 103 9.79 -2.45 -8.16
N ASN A 104 9.00 -1.39 -8.08
CA ASN A 104 7.70 -1.30 -8.78
C ASN A 104 7.89 -1.46 -10.30
N GLU A 105 8.83 -0.72 -10.87
CA GLU A 105 9.15 -0.82 -12.31
C GLU A 105 9.59 -2.22 -12.70
N GLN A 106 10.50 -2.83 -11.93
CA GLN A 106 10.99 -4.18 -12.19
C GLN A 106 9.88 -5.23 -12.14
N LEU A 107 9.02 -5.17 -11.12
CA LEU A 107 7.92 -6.11 -10.98
C LEU A 107 6.87 -5.94 -12.07
N LEU A 108 6.54 -4.70 -12.46
CA LEU A 108 5.63 -4.44 -13.57
C LEU A 108 6.20 -4.96 -14.90
N GLU A 109 7.48 -4.76 -15.13
CA GLU A 109 8.15 -5.22 -16.35
C GLU A 109 8.19 -6.75 -16.44
N GLU A 110 8.51 -7.43 -15.33
CA GLU A 110 8.69 -8.88 -15.28
C GLU A 110 7.39 -9.66 -15.14
N TYR A 111 6.48 -9.19 -14.29
CA TYR A 111 5.27 -9.91 -13.90
C TYR A 111 3.97 -9.17 -14.21
N GLY A 112 4.06 -7.91 -14.64
CA GLY A 112 2.86 -7.10 -14.87
C GLY A 112 2.01 -6.96 -13.60
N THR A 113 0.72 -7.24 -13.72
CA THR A 113 -0.26 -7.14 -12.64
C THR A 113 -0.58 -8.47 -11.95
N GLU A 114 0.30 -9.47 -12.07
CA GLU A 114 0.21 -10.70 -11.28
C GLU A 114 0.58 -10.39 -9.82
N VAL A 115 -0.36 -10.58 -8.89
CA VAL A 115 -0.20 -10.19 -7.49
C VAL A 115 0.83 -11.04 -6.74
N ALA A 116 0.87 -12.34 -6.99
CA ALA A 116 1.70 -13.28 -6.24
C ALA A 116 3.18 -12.88 -6.13
N PRO A 117 3.88 -12.47 -7.21
CA PRO A 117 5.27 -12.03 -7.10
C PRO A 117 5.47 -10.77 -6.23
N TRP A 118 4.47 -9.90 -6.15
CA TRP A 118 4.54 -8.66 -5.37
C TRP A 118 4.52 -8.89 -3.86
N ILE A 119 3.92 -10.00 -3.42
CA ILE A 119 3.74 -10.33 -2.00
C ILE A 119 4.44 -11.62 -1.59
N SER A 120 5.29 -12.18 -2.44
CA SER A 120 6.00 -13.43 -2.16
C SER A 120 7.19 -13.30 -1.22
N HIS A 121 7.79 -12.12 -1.15
CA HIS A 121 8.98 -11.84 -0.34
C HIS A 121 8.79 -10.56 0.46
N CYS A 122 9.35 -10.55 1.66
CA CYS A 122 9.39 -9.35 2.50
C CYS A 122 10.18 -8.23 1.79
N LEU A 123 9.57 -7.06 1.67
CA LEU A 123 10.21 -5.88 1.07
C LEU A 123 11.52 -5.51 1.77
N ILE A 124 11.56 -5.63 3.08
CA ILE A 124 12.67 -5.17 3.92
C ILE A 124 13.77 -6.22 4.06
N SER A 125 13.42 -7.44 4.46
CA SER A 125 14.40 -8.51 4.70
C SER A 125 14.73 -9.34 3.47
N GLY A 126 13.90 -9.31 2.44
CA GLY A 126 14.02 -10.15 1.26
C GLY A 126 13.68 -11.62 1.47
N LYS A 127 13.26 -12.00 2.68
CA LYS A 127 12.89 -13.38 2.99
C LYS A 127 11.59 -13.78 2.31
N PRO A 128 11.44 -15.06 1.88
CA PRO A 128 10.16 -15.57 1.43
C PRO A 128 9.09 -15.46 2.54
N ILE A 129 7.89 -15.05 2.18
CA ILE A 129 6.74 -15.00 3.10
C ILE A 129 6.26 -16.42 3.42
N GLU A 130 6.34 -17.32 2.46
CA GLU A 130 6.04 -18.74 2.69
C GLU A 130 6.95 -19.31 3.79
N GLY A 131 6.34 -19.87 4.83
CA GLY A 131 7.04 -20.40 5.99
C GLY A 131 7.24 -19.42 7.14
N GLU A 132 6.90 -18.14 6.97
CA GLU A 132 6.89 -17.18 8.07
C GLU A 132 5.64 -17.38 8.95
N ASP A 133 5.83 -17.39 10.27
CA ASP A 133 4.70 -17.49 11.21
C ASP A 133 3.85 -16.22 11.22
N GLU A 134 4.49 -15.05 11.15
CA GLU A 134 3.83 -13.76 11.10
C GLU A 134 4.24 -12.99 9.84
N TYR A 135 3.26 -12.44 9.15
CA TYR A 135 3.50 -11.59 7.99
C TYR A 135 2.34 -10.62 7.77
N HIS A 136 2.60 -9.57 6.99
CA HIS A 136 1.66 -8.51 6.70
C HIS A 136 1.56 -8.28 5.20
N TYR A 137 0.35 -8.01 4.72
CA TYR A 137 0.11 -7.52 3.36
C TYR A 137 -0.39 -6.09 3.39
N TYR A 138 0.11 -5.29 2.46
CA TYR A 138 -0.30 -3.91 2.25
C TYR A 138 -0.71 -3.71 0.80
N ALA A 139 -1.81 -3.00 0.59
CA ALA A 139 -2.31 -2.69 -0.73
C ALA A 139 -2.83 -1.25 -0.80
N PHE A 140 -2.70 -0.64 -1.97
CA PHE A 140 -3.37 0.61 -2.29
C PHE A 140 -4.49 0.32 -3.29
N CYS A 141 -5.66 0.89 -3.05
CA CYS A 141 -6.85 0.65 -3.84
C CYS A 141 -7.54 1.95 -4.23
N ASP A 142 -8.29 1.91 -5.30
CA ASP A 142 -9.21 2.95 -5.72
C ASP A 142 -10.56 2.30 -6.04
N GLY A 143 -11.58 2.57 -5.22
CA GLY A 143 -12.87 1.93 -5.36
C GLY A 143 -12.75 0.40 -5.37
N PRO A 144 -13.26 -0.30 -6.41
CA PRO A 144 -13.21 -1.77 -6.48
C PRO A 144 -11.86 -2.33 -6.92
N ASP A 145 -10.88 -1.47 -7.25
CA ASP A 145 -9.64 -1.87 -7.91
C ASP A 145 -8.40 -1.79 -7.00
N LEU A 146 -7.52 -2.77 -7.16
CA LEU A 146 -6.15 -2.74 -6.65
C LEU A 146 -5.27 -1.92 -7.61
N VAL A 147 -4.51 -0.97 -7.07
CA VAL A 147 -3.63 -0.08 -7.83
C VAL A 147 -2.16 -0.43 -7.57
N PHE A 148 -1.38 -0.58 -8.64
CA PHE A 148 0.04 -0.85 -8.57
C PHE A 148 0.85 0.46 -8.62
N ASN A 149 1.23 0.96 -7.45
CA ASN A 149 1.95 2.23 -7.28
C ASN A 149 3.06 2.16 -6.23
N GLY A 150 3.84 1.09 -6.23
CA GLY A 150 4.78 0.72 -5.18
C GLY A 150 4.21 -0.34 -4.24
N LEU A 151 2.92 -0.46 -4.18
CA LEU A 151 2.16 -1.53 -3.54
C LEU A 151 1.50 -2.40 -4.62
N PRO A 152 1.06 -3.62 -4.36
CA PRO A 152 1.06 -4.30 -3.07
C PRO A 152 2.46 -4.74 -2.62
N MET A 153 2.61 -4.96 -1.32
CA MET A 153 3.84 -5.49 -0.74
C MET A 153 3.55 -6.38 0.46
N ALA A 154 4.55 -7.18 0.85
CA ALA A 154 4.50 -7.98 2.06
C ALA A 154 5.67 -7.63 2.98
N LEU A 155 5.44 -7.73 4.27
CA LEU A 155 6.47 -7.62 5.30
C LEU A 155 6.43 -8.87 6.18
N ALA A 156 7.61 -9.42 6.50
CA ALA A 156 7.72 -10.51 7.47
C ALA A 156 7.56 -10.00 8.90
N GLY A 157 7.20 -10.87 9.82
CA GLY A 157 7.15 -10.56 11.25
C GLY A 157 8.51 -10.09 11.79
N GLY A 158 8.48 -9.26 12.82
CA GLY A 158 9.67 -8.61 13.38
C GLY A 158 10.01 -7.25 12.76
N VAL A 159 9.54 -6.97 11.56
CA VAL A 159 9.70 -5.66 10.91
C VAL A 159 8.95 -4.57 11.66
N ASP A 160 7.82 -4.90 12.26
CA ASP A 160 7.04 -3.96 13.09
C ASP A 160 7.86 -3.43 14.27
N GLU A 161 8.69 -4.26 14.88
CA GLU A 161 9.60 -3.83 15.96
C GLU A 161 10.65 -2.84 15.43
N GLU A 162 11.24 -3.11 14.26
CA GLU A 162 12.21 -2.21 13.63
C GLU A 162 11.55 -0.85 13.29
N LEU A 163 10.34 -0.85 12.76
CA LEU A 163 9.60 0.38 12.47
C LEU A 163 9.23 1.16 13.74
N ASN A 164 8.86 0.45 14.81
CA ASN A 164 8.57 1.08 16.10
C ASN A 164 9.79 1.78 16.71
N GLU A 165 10.98 1.24 16.53
CA GLU A 165 12.23 1.87 16.99
C GLU A 165 12.52 3.21 16.31
N LEU A 166 11.97 3.43 15.11
CA LEU A 166 12.10 4.68 14.36
C LEU A 166 11.20 5.79 14.90
N LEU A 167 10.16 5.44 15.67
CA LEU A 167 9.24 6.41 16.24
C LEU A 167 9.89 7.17 17.40
N SER A 168 9.67 8.49 17.45
CA SER A 168 10.09 9.29 18.59
C SER A 168 9.29 8.93 19.85
N GLN A 169 9.83 9.20 21.04
CA GLN A 169 9.12 8.95 22.29
C GLN A 169 7.77 9.65 22.33
N LYS A 170 7.70 10.87 21.83
CA LYS A 170 6.46 11.64 21.73
C LYS A 170 5.39 10.94 20.90
N THR A 171 5.80 10.35 19.76
CA THR A 171 4.88 9.60 18.90
C THR A 171 4.44 8.30 19.57
N ARG A 172 5.36 7.56 20.21
CA ARG A 172 5.04 6.34 20.96
C ARG A 172 4.01 6.60 22.05
N ASP A 173 4.21 7.66 22.83
CA ASP A 173 3.29 8.04 23.93
C ASP A 173 1.88 8.36 23.40
N ARG A 174 1.79 8.97 22.22
CA ARG A 174 0.49 9.24 21.59
C ARG A 174 -0.21 7.98 21.11
N LEU A 175 0.54 7.04 20.50
CA LEU A 175 -0.02 5.79 19.98
C LEU A 175 -0.43 4.84 21.10
N ASP A 176 0.30 4.81 22.22
CA ASP A 176 -0.02 3.99 23.40
C ASP A 176 -1.27 4.48 24.14
N GLY A 177 -1.74 5.68 23.86
CA GLY A 177 -2.95 6.27 24.43
C GLY A 177 -4.26 5.88 23.69
N PHE A 178 -4.18 5.05 22.66
CA PHE A 178 -5.35 4.60 21.90
C PHE A 178 -5.79 3.19 22.28
#